data_370dcf8ff9636211e3be0c41e2545e29
#
_entry.id   370dcf8ff9636211e3be0c41e2545e29
#
_cell.length_a   1.000
_cell.length_b   1.000
_cell.length_c   1.000
_cell.angle_alpha   90.00
_cell.angle_beta   90.00
_cell.angle_gamma   90.00
#
_symmetry.space_group_name_H-M   'P 1'
#
loop_
_entity.id
_entity.type
_entity.pdbx_description
1 polymer ?
#
loop_
_entity_poly.entity_id
_entity_poly.type
_entity_poly.pdbx_seq_one_letter_code
_entity_poly.pdbx_strand_id
1 'polypeptide(L)'
;MLDHTDVAILDVLQRDADITNAKLARQIGASPATTLRRVARLKADGVITHYAAILNADALKDTMGTGLSAIIEVSLDVQSEEHMLRFEQAACADANVLQCYRTSPGPDFVLIIYVNDMPAYLALAQRLFTAQANVRNVKAFFSVKRAKFGTALPLPTATAAGASRS
;
A
#
# COMPACT_ATOMS: atom_id res chain seq x y z
N MET A 1 22.42 5.93 5.87
CA MET A 1 22.56 4.82 4.90
C MET A 1 22.20 3.52 5.63
N LEU A 2 21.40 2.65 5.03
CA LEU A 2 21.06 1.34 5.59
C LEU A 2 22.24 0.38 5.40
N ASP A 3 22.60 -0.35 6.44
CA ASP A 3 23.59 -1.41 6.33
C ASP A 3 22.90 -2.78 6.11
N HIS A 4 23.69 -3.81 5.88
CA HIS A 4 23.20 -5.15 5.60
C HIS A 4 22.36 -5.74 6.77
N THR A 5 22.68 -5.39 8.04
CA THR A 5 21.88 -5.81 9.20
C THR A 5 20.51 -5.12 9.19
N ASP A 6 20.44 -3.85 8.82
CA ASP A 6 19.19 -3.11 8.68
C ASP A 6 18.31 -3.73 7.60
N VAL A 7 18.89 -4.08 6.44
CA VAL A 7 18.18 -4.77 5.35
C VAL A 7 17.65 -6.13 5.82
N ALA A 8 18.45 -6.91 6.57
CA ALA A 8 18.00 -8.18 7.12
C ALA A 8 16.84 -8.02 8.11
N ILE A 9 16.87 -6.99 8.97
CA ILE A 9 15.77 -6.65 9.88
C ILE A 9 14.50 -6.34 9.06
N LEU A 10 14.61 -5.47 8.06
CA LEU A 10 13.49 -5.05 7.23
C LEU A 10 12.91 -6.22 6.43
N ASP A 11 13.75 -7.11 5.91
CA ASP A 11 13.29 -8.28 5.16
C ASP A 11 12.45 -9.25 6.01
N VAL A 12 12.78 -9.42 7.27
CA VAL A 12 11.97 -10.21 8.20
C VAL A 12 10.69 -9.47 8.57
N LEU A 13 10.79 -8.20 9.02
CA LEU A 13 9.67 -7.45 9.55
C LEU A 13 8.58 -7.15 8.52
N GLN A 14 8.93 -6.99 7.24
CA GLN A 14 7.92 -6.77 6.19
C GLN A 14 7.07 -8.02 5.88
N ARG A 15 7.48 -9.21 6.35
CA ARG A 15 6.76 -10.49 6.19
C ARG A 15 6.09 -10.94 7.47
N ASP A 16 6.72 -10.68 8.61
CA ASP A 16 6.23 -11.05 9.94
C ASP A 16 6.56 -9.92 10.93
N ALA A 17 5.62 -8.99 11.08
CA ALA A 17 5.77 -7.88 12.02
C ALA A 17 5.43 -8.25 13.47
N ASP A 18 4.82 -9.43 13.71
CA ASP A 18 4.48 -9.94 15.04
C ASP A 18 5.63 -10.75 15.70
N ILE A 19 6.74 -10.90 14.98
CA ILE A 19 7.93 -11.58 15.49
C ILE A 19 8.49 -10.89 16.74
N THR A 20 8.79 -11.66 17.78
CA THR A 20 9.42 -11.10 18.98
C THR A 20 10.86 -10.62 18.68
N ASN A 21 11.32 -9.58 19.40
CA ASN A 21 12.68 -9.06 19.23
C ASN A 21 13.76 -10.13 19.43
N ALA A 22 13.57 -11.09 20.36
CA ALA A 22 14.50 -12.18 20.59
C ALA A 22 14.57 -13.16 19.40
N LYS A 23 13.42 -13.47 18.78
CA LYS A 23 13.38 -14.30 17.56
C LYS A 23 14.02 -13.58 16.37
N LEU A 24 13.68 -12.29 16.17
CA LEU A 24 14.29 -11.46 15.13
C LEU A 24 15.81 -11.40 15.26
N ALA A 25 16.31 -11.09 16.45
CA ALA A 25 17.74 -11.03 16.73
C ALA A 25 18.46 -12.34 16.38
N ARG A 26 17.85 -13.47 16.71
CA ARG A 26 18.38 -14.80 16.40
C ARG A 26 18.42 -15.07 14.89
N GLN A 27 17.37 -14.69 14.16
CA GLN A 27 17.31 -14.88 12.70
C GLN A 27 18.37 -14.08 11.95
N ILE A 28 18.65 -12.86 12.41
CA ILE A 28 19.64 -11.98 11.74
C ILE A 28 21.06 -12.10 12.31
N GLY A 29 21.29 -13.00 13.29
CA GLY A 29 22.60 -13.21 13.90
C GLY A 29 23.11 -12.03 14.73
N ALA A 30 22.21 -11.27 15.38
CA ALA A 30 22.55 -10.09 16.19
C ALA A 30 22.12 -10.25 17.65
N SER A 31 22.61 -9.37 18.55
CA SER A 31 22.12 -9.34 19.92
C SER A 31 20.74 -8.70 20.03
N PRO A 32 19.87 -9.12 20.98
CA PRO A 32 18.56 -8.50 21.17
C PRO A 32 18.62 -6.99 21.42
N ALA A 33 19.61 -6.50 22.15
CA ALA A 33 19.79 -5.08 22.43
C ALA A 33 20.15 -4.29 21.15
N THR A 34 21.02 -4.83 20.33
CA THR A 34 21.39 -4.23 19.03
C THR A 34 20.20 -4.20 18.09
N THR A 35 19.44 -5.29 18.01
CA THR A 35 18.24 -5.41 17.17
C THR A 35 17.18 -4.39 17.58
N LEU A 36 16.87 -4.30 18.88
CA LEU A 36 15.89 -3.35 19.40
C LEU A 36 16.27 -1.91 19.05
N ARG A 37 17.52 -1.51 19.27
CA ARG A 37 18.02 -0.16 18.96
C ARG A 37 17.93 0.14 17.46
N ARG A 38 18.24 -0.83 16.59
CA ARG A 38 18.15 -0.67 15.14
C ARG A 38 16.70 -0.52 14.67
N VAL A 39 15.78 -1.35 15.16
CA VAL A 39 14.36 -1.23 14.86
C VAL A 39 13.82 0.13 15.30
N ALA A 40 14.17 0.61 16.49
CA ALA A 40 13.78 1.93 16.97
C ALA A 40 14.29 3.05 16.05
N ARG A 41 15.56 2.97 15.61
CA ARG A 41 16.12 3.91 14.65
C ARG A 41 15.40 3.87 13.31
N LEU A 42 15.16 2.69 12.73
CA LEU A 42 14.47 2.54 11.45
C LEU A 42 13.04 3.12 11.46
N LYS A 43 12.37 3.07 12.62
CA LYS A 43 11.08 3.77 12.83
C LYS A 43 11.27 5.28 12.91
N ALA A 44 12.24 5.75 13.69
CA ALA A 44 12.52 7.18 13.85
C ALA A 44 12.93 7.84 12.53
N ASP A 45 13.69 7.11 11.70
CA ASP A 45 14.13 7.55 10.38
C ASP A 45 13.00 7.45 9.31
N GLY A 46 11.80 6.98 9.68
CA GLY A 46 10.66 6.83 8.77
C GLY A 46 10.80 5.69 7.74
N VAL A 47 11.81 4.83 7.87
CA VAL A 47 11.99 3.65 7.00
C VAL A 47 10.90 2.62 7.27
N ILE A 48 10.51 2.45 8.53
CA ILE A 48 9.31 1.71 8.93
C ILE A 48 8.25 2.73 9.31
N THR A 49 7.23 2.88 8.48
CA THR A 49 6.15 3.85 8.69
C THR A 49 5.18 3.42 9.77
N HIS A 50 4.73 2.17 9.73
CA HIS A 50 3.81 1.57 10.71
C HIS A 50 3.77 0.04 10.56
N TYR A 51 3.12 -0.61 11.49
CA TYR A 51 2.74 -2.02 11.40
C TYR A 51 1.23 -2.13 11.20
N ALA A 52 0.80 -3.03 10.31
CA ALA A 52 -0.61 -3.28 10.04
C ALA A 52 -0.89 -4.78 9.95
N ALA A 53 -2.05 -5.19 10.44
CA ALA A 53 -2.57 -6.53 10.19
C ALA A 53 -3.23 -6.57 8.81
N ILE A 54 -2.91 -7.59 8.03
CA ILE A 54 -3.59 -7.84 6.75
C ILE A 54 -4.78 -8.75 7.04
N LEU A 55 -5.98 -8.21 6.77
CA LEU A 55 -7.21 -8.93 7.06
C LEU A 55 -7.62 -9.84 5.89
N ASN A 56 -8.18 -11.00 6.22
CA ASN A 56 -8.81 -11.87 5.23
C ASN A 56 -10.26 -11.41 5.02
N ALA A 57 -10.52 -10.70 3.92
CA ALA A 57 -11.84 -10.18 3.60
C ALA A 57 -12.88 -11.31 3.43
N ASP A 58 -12.48 -12.50 2.96
CA ASP A 58 -13.38 -13.64 2.83
C ASP A 58 -13.86 -14.16 4.19
N ALA A 59 -13.02 -14.09 5.21
CA ALA A 59 -13.38 -14.46 6.58
C ALA A 59 -14.29 -13.43 7.27
N LEU A 60 -14.42 -12.23 6.71
CA LEU A 60 -15.23 -11.14 7.25
C LEU A 60 -16.56 -10.94 6.52
N LYS A 61 -16.93 -11.84 5.60
CA LYS A 61 -18.15 -11.71 4.76
C LYS A 61 -19.42 -11.55 5.57
N ASP A 62 -19.54 -12.26 6.68
CA ASP A 62 -20.72 -12.19 7.56
C ASP A 62 -20.83 -10.84 8.28
N THR A 63 -19.73 -10.13 8.44
CA THR A 63 -19.65 -8.83 9.14
C THR A 63 -19.72 -7.66 8.17
N MET A 64 -19.06 -7.77 7.00
CA MET A 64 -18.85 -6.67 6.07
C MET A 64 -19.56 -6.84 4.73
N GLY A 65 -20.27 -7.95 4.52
CA GLY A 65 -20.82 -8.29 3.19
C GLY A 65 -19.77 -8.94 2.27
N THR A 66 -20.18 -9.28 1.05
CA THR A 66 -19.31 -9.99 0.08
C THR A 66 -18.12 -9.17 -0.40
N GLY A 67 -18.18 -7.87 -0.26
CA GLY A 67 -17.14 -6.92 -0.66
C GLY A 67 -16.87 -6.87 -2.16
N LEU A 68 -16.60 -5.67 -2.65
CA LEU A 68 -16.19 -5.43 -4.04
C LEU A 68 -14.86 -4.70 -4.04
N SER A 69 -13.86 -5.30 -4.68
CA SER A 69 -12.62 -4.60 -5.00
C SER A 69 -12.67 -4.11 -6.45
N ALA A 70 -12.28 -2.87 -6.69
CA ALA A 70 -12.14 -2.37 -8.05
C ALA A 70 -10.83 -1.61 -8.24
N ILE A 71 -10.32 -1.68 -9.47
CA ILE A 71 -9.26 -0.83 -10.00
C ILE A 71 -9.96 0.23 -10.83
N ILE A 72 -9.72 1.51 -10.52
CA ILE A 72 -10.41 2.62 -11.16
C ILE A 72 -9.39 3.53 -11.81
N GLU A 73 -9.53 3.74 -13.12
CA GLU A 73 -8.81 4.74 -13.88
C GLU A 73 -9.61 6.04 -13.92
N VAL A 74 -8.98 7.16 -13.59
CA VAL A 74 -9.59 8.48 -13.61
C VAL A 74 -8.78 9.42 -14.49
N SER A 75 -9.44 10.11 -15.40
CA SER A 75 -8.86 11.18 -16.20
C SER A 75 -9.56 12.50 -15.91
N LEU A 76 -8.78 13.56 -15.77
CA LEU A 76 -9.24 14.92 -15.50
C LEU A 76 -9.32 15.72 -16.81
N ASP A 77 -10.18 16.73 -16.84
CA ASP A 77 -10.23 17.70 -17.95
C ASP A 77 -9.06 18.67 -17.88
N VAL A 78 -8.79 19.19 -16.69
CA VAL A 78 -7.70 20.14 -16.43
C VAL A 78 -6.65 19.48 -15.55
N GLN A 79 -5.42 19.35 -16.08
CA GLN A 79 -4.29 18.66 -15.43
C GLN A 79 -3.30 19.65 -14.80
N SER A 80 -3.77 20.83 -14.33
CA SER A 80 -2.91 21.70 -13.55
C SER A 80 -2.60 21.09 -12.19
N GLU A 81 -1.46 21.44 -11.60
CA GLU A 81 -1.05 20.90 -10.30
C GLU A 81 -2.10 21.12 -9.20
N GLU A 82 -2.78 22.27 -9.22
CA GLU A 82 -3.88 22.55 -8.27
C GLU A 82 -5.03 21.56 -8.41
N HIS A 83 -5.46 21.26 -9.65
CA HIS A 83 -6.57 20.33 -9.89
C HIS A 83 -6.18 18.89 -9.55
N MET A 84 -4.95 18.50 -9.89
CA MET A 84 -4.40 17.19 -9.52
C MET A 84 -4.37 17.00 -8.01
N LEU A 85 -3.83 17.97 -7.26
CA LEU A 85 -3.77 17.92 -5.79
C LEU A 85 -5.16 17.89 -5.16
N ARG A 86 -6.11 18.65 -5.68
CA ARG A 86 -7.49 18.67 -5.17
C ARG A 86 -8.15 17.30 -5.29
N PHE A 87 -8.03 16.66 -6.46
CA PHE A 87 -8.57 15.31 -6.64
C PHE A 87 -7.85 14.28 -5.74
N GLU A 88 -6.52 14.32 -5.69
CA GLU A 88 -5.70 13.45 -4.86
C GLU A 88 -6.11 13.53 -3.38
N GLN A 89 -6.27 14.74 -2.84
CA GLN A 89 -6.71 14.96 -1.46
C GLN A 89 -8.11 14.39 -1.21
N ALA A 90 -9.05 14.59 -2.13
CA ALA A 90 -10.40 14.05 -2.01
C ALA A 90 -10.38 12.51 -2.05
N ALA A 91 -9.62 11.92 -2.95
CA ALA A 91 -9.48 10.46 -3.06
C ALA A 91 -8.82 9.86 -1.81
N CYS A 92 -7.72 10.47 -1.33
CA CYS A 92 -7.00 9.97 -0.14
C CYS A 92 -7.79 10.14 1.17
N ALA A 93 -8.75 11.05 1.22
CA ALA A 93 -9.63 11.24 2.39
C ALA A 93 -10.78 10.23 2.45
N ASP A 94 -11.13 9.54 1.35
CA ASP A 94 -12.21 8.55 1.35
C ASP A 94 -11.70 7.19 1.86
N ALA A 95 -12.34 6.69 2.93
CA ALA A 95 -11.94 5.44 3.59
C ALA A 95 -12.07 4.19 2.69
N ASN A 96 -12.85 4.25 1.62
CA ASN A 96 -12.99 3.17 0.66
C ASN A 96 -11.86 3.13 -0.38
N VAL A 97 -11.07 4.19 -0.48
CA VAL A 97 -9.87 4.24 -1.33
C VAL A 97 -8.69 3.67 -0.55
N LEU A 98 -8.27 2.48 -0.93
CA LEU A 98 -7.15 1.80 -0.28
C LEU A 98 -5.79 2.29 -0.79
N GLN A 99 -5.73 2.66 -2.09
CA GLN A 99 -4.52 3.15 -2.73
C GLN A 99 -4.88 4.19 -3.80
N CYS A 100 -4.06 5.23 -3.92
CA CYS A 100 -4.19 6.27 -4.92
C CYS A 100 -2.82 6.50 -5.56
N TYR A 101 -2.76 6.36 -6.87
CA TYR A 101 -1.55 6.57 -7.67
C TYR A 101 -1.80 7.67 -8.69
N ARG A 102 -0.90 8.66 -8.77
CA ARG A 102 -0.80 9.56 -9.91
C ARG A 102 0.02 8.84 -10.98
N THR A 103 -0.46 8.78 -12.21
CA THR A 103 0.13 7.94 -13.28
C THR A 103 0.45 8.76 -14.53
N SER A 104 1.41 8.26 -15.34
CA SER A 104 1.78 8.80 -16.66
C SER A 104 2.66 7.77 -17.40
N PRO A 105 2.45 7.51 -18.70
CA PRO A 105 1.31 7.95 -19.51
C PRO A 105 0.04 7.15 -19.20
N GLY A 106 -1.11 7.66 -19.57
CA GLY A 106 -2.41 6.98 -19.42
C GLY A 106 -3.42 7.84 -18.66
N PRO A 107 -4.23 7.24 -17.75
CA PRO A 107 -5.11 7.99 -16.87
C PRO A 107 -4.29 8.87 -15.92
N ASP A 108 -4.88 9.95 -15.40
CA ASP A 108 -4.20 10.82 -14.43
C ASP A 108 -4.05 10.13 -13.07
N PHE A 109 -5.03 9.31 -12.70
CA PHE A 109 -5.00 8.53 -11.45
C PHE A 109 -5.45 7.09 -11.66
N VAL A 110 -4.85 6.21 -10.86
CA VAL A 110 -5.32 4.84 -10.65
C VAL A 110 -5.62 4.66 -9.17
N LEU A 111 -6.85 4.26 -8.86
CA LEU A 111 -7.29 4.00 -7.50
C LEU A 111 -7.52 2.50 -7.31
N ILE A 112 -7.17 1.99 -6.14
CA ILE A 112 -7.63 0.68 -5.67
C ILE A 112 -8.66 0.94 -4.58
N ILE A 113 -9.87 0.47 -4.77
CA ILE A 113 -10.96 0.66 -3.82
C ILE A 113 -11.48 -0.67 -3.27
N TYR A 114 -12.11 -0.59 -2.09
CA TYR A 114 -12.90 -1.67 -1.52
C TYR A 114 -14.19 -1.11 -0.93
N VAL A 115 -15.30 -1.69 -1.33
CA VAL A 115 -16.65 -1.34 -0.84
C VAL A 115 -17.42 -2.61 -0.51
N ASN A 116 -18.43 -2.51 0.34
CA ASN A 116 -19.20 -3.68 0.79
C ASN A 116 -20.09 -4.28 -0.29
N ASP A 117 -20.62 -3.42 -1.17
CA ASP A 117 -21.59 -3.80 -2.20
C ASP A 117 -21.66 -2.77 -3.35
N MET A 118 -22.51 -3.01 -4.33
CA MET A 118 -22.70 -2.11 -5.46
C MET A 118 -23.34 -0.77 -5.07
N PRO A 119 -24.36 -0.69 -4.19
CA PRO A 119 -24.84 0.59 -3.66
C PRO A 119 -23.75 1.45 -3.03
N ALA A 120 -22.83 0.86 -2.23
CA ALA A 120 -21.70 1.56 -1.65
C ALA A 120 -20.73 2.08 -2.73
N TYR A 121 -20.51 1.30 -3.81
CA TYR A 121 -19.72 1.76 -4.96
C TYR A 121 -20.39 2.96 -5.65
N LEU A 122 -21.68 2.92 -5.89
CA LEU A 122 -22.41 4.04 -6.52
C LEU A 122 -22.32 5.31 -5.67
N ALA A 123 -22.44 5.17 -4.35
CA ALA A 123 -22.27 6.29 -3.42
C ALA A 123 -20.84 6.89 -3.46
N LEU A 124 -19.81 6.03 -3.54
CA LEU A 124 -18.42 6.46 -3.72
C LEU A 124 -18.24 7.17 -5.07
N ALA A 125 -18.77 6.60 -6.16
CA ALA A 125 -18.68 7.17 -7.50
C ALA A 125 -19.35 8.55 -7.58
N GLN A 126 -20.48 8.72 -6.91
CA GLN A 126 -21.15 10.02 -6.82
C GLN A 126 -20.27 11.05 -6.10
N ARG A 127 -19.65 10.70 -4.97
CA ARG A 127 -18.80 11.63 -4.19
C ARG A 127 -17.52 12.02 -4.91
N LEU A 128 -16.81 11.03 -5.47
CA LEU A 128 -15.46 11.24 -5.99
C LEU A 128 -15.42 11.57 -7.47
N PHE A 129 -16.40 11.13 -8.25
CA PHE A 129 -16.31 11.26 -9.70
C PHE A 129 -17.40 12.16 -10.27
N THR A 130 -18.67 11.93 -9.93
CA THR A 130 -19.79 12.68 -10.52
C THR A 130 -19.90 14.09 -9.94
N ALA A 131 -19.67 14.25 -8.63
CA ALA A 131 -19.73 15.56 -7.97
C ALA A 131 -18.50 16.44 -8.26
N GLN A 132 -17.44 15.88 -8.82
CA GLN A 132 -16.20 16.60 -9.16
C GLN A 132 -16.27 17.12 -10.61
N ALA A 133 -16.41 18.42 -10.77
CA ALA A 133 -16.56 19.05 -12.08
C ALA A 133 -15.39 18.82 -13.05
N ASN A 134 -14.20 18.47 -12.51
CA ASN A 134 -13.00 18.27 -13.30
C ASN A 134 -12.75 16.82 -13.70
N VAL A 135 -13.60 15.86 -13.30
CA VAL A 135 -13.45 14.46 -13.72
C VAL A 135 -14.08 14.29 -15.10
N ARG A 136 -13.26 13.99 -16.11
CA ARG A 136 -13.66 13.79 -17.50
C ARG A 136 -14.12 12.37 -17.78
N ASN A 137 -13.36 11.38 -17.29
CA ASN A 137 -13.62 9.97 -17.59
C ASN A 137 -13.22 9.08 -16.42
N VAL A 138 -14.03 8.04 -16.22
CA VAL A 138 -13.77 7.01 -15.21
C VAL A 138 -13.99 5.63 -15.83
N LYS A 139 -13.03 4.73 -15.63
CA LYS A 139 -13.18 3.31 -15.96
C LYS A 139 -13.01 2.49 -14.70
N ALA A 140 -13.99 1.68 -14.36
CA ALA A 140 -13.96 0.81 -13.19
C ALA A 140 -13.85 -0.65 -13.62
N PHE A 141 -12.85 -1.35 -13.13
CA PHE A 141 -12.62 -2.78 -13.36
C PHE A 141 -12.83 -3.51 -12.03
N PHE A 142 -13.95 -4.20 -11.91
CA PHE A 142 -14.24 -5.00 -10.72
C PHE A 142 -13.42 -6.27 -10.71
N SER A 143 -12.73 -6.53 -9.61
CA SER A 143 -11.90 -7.72 -9.46
C SER A 143 -12.79 -8.96 -9.26
N VAL A 144 -12.69 -9.91 -10.18
CA VAL A 144 -13.36 -11.22 -10.04
C VAL A 144 -12.54 -12.20 -9.22
N LYS A 145 -11.22 -11.99 -9.13
CA LYS A 145 -10.30 -12.82 -8.34
C LYS A 145 -9.01 -12.07 -8.06
N ARG A 146 -8.63 -11.97 -6.81
CA ARG A 146 -7.31 -11.48 -6.39
C ARG A 146 -6.32 -12.64 -6.31
N ALA A 147 -5.53 -12.82 -7.36
CA ALA A 147 -4.58 -13.93 -7.45
C ALA A 147 -3.38 -13.77 -6.51
N LYS A 148 -2.96 -12.52 -6.25
CA LYS A 148 -1.85 -12.20 -5.35
C LYS A 148 -2.10 -10.87 -4.64
N PHE A 149 -1.74 -10.81 -3.37
CA PHE A 149 -1.66 -9.58 -2.60
C PHE A 149 -0.39 -9.64 -1.75
N GLY A 150 0.43 -8.62 -1.82
CA GLY A 150 1.67 -8.56 -1.02
C GLY A 150 2.15 -7.13 -0.94
N THR A 151 2.69 -6.78 0.22
CA THR A 151 3.24 -5.46 0.55
C THR A 151 4.77 -5.48 0.69
N ALA A 152 5.38 -6.68 0.65
CA ALA A 152 6.82 -6.83 0.82
C ALA A 152 7.58 -6.33 -0.42
N LEU A 153 8.50 -5.40 -0.20
CA LEU A 153 9.40 -4.88 -1.21
C LEU A 153 10.54 -5.88 -1.49
N PRO A 154 11.00 -6.02 -2.73
CA PRO A 154 12.16 -6.83 -3.06
C PRO A 154 13.45 -6.12 -2.60
N LEU A 155 13.82 -6.32 -1.34
CA LEU A 155 15.03 -5.74 -0.79
C LEU A 155 16.27 -6.49 -1.33
N PRO A 156 17.43 -5.80 -1.52
CA PRO A 156 18.67 -6.43 -1.93
C PRO A 156 19.11 -7.43 -0.84
N THR A 157 19.06 -8.73 -1.16
CA THR A 157 19.58 -9.77 -0.26
C THR A 157 21.10 -9.75 -0.28
N ALA A 158 21.74 -10.12 0.84
CA ALA A 158 23.20 -10.10 1.02
C ALA A 158 23.99 -10.90 -0.06
N THR A 159 23.32 -11.77 -0.81
CA THR A 159 23.90 -12.59 -1.88
C THR A 159 24.16 -11.82 -3.18
N ALA A 160 23.49 -10.69 -3.42
CA ALA A 160 23.62 -9.94 -4.67
C ALA A 160 24.75 -8.89 -4.64
N ALA A 161 25.25 -8.54 -3.46
CA ALA A 161 26.31 -7.52 -3.31
C ALA A 161 27.74 -8.04 -3.65
N GLY A 162 27.90 -9.34 -3.85
CA GLY A 162 29.18 -9.97 -4.18
C GLY A 162 29.47 -10.14 -5.68
N ALA A 163 28.49 -9.98 -6.55
CA ALA A 163 28.60 -10.31 -7.98
C ALA A 163 28.93 -9.12 -8.89
N SER A 164 29.10 -7.91 -8.35
CA SER A 164 29.33 -6.67 -9.13
C SER A 164 30.72 -6.06 -8.97
N ARG A 165 31.73 -6.85 -8.54
CA ARG A 165 33.16 -6.43 -8.55
C ARG A 165 34.00 -7.55 -9.13
N SER A 166 34.00 -7.65 -10.42
CA SER A 166 35.06 -8.30 -11.21
C SER A 166 35.12 -7.62 -12.58
#